data_a16f1b1445f41b020ecd9099c3da563d
#
_entry.id   a16f1b1445f41b020ecd9099c3da563d
#
_cell.length_a   1.000
_cell.length_b   1.000
_cell.length_c   1.000
_cell.angle_alpha   90.00
_cell.angle_beta   90.00
_cell.angle_gamma   90.00
#
_symmetry.space_group_name_H-M   'P 1'
#
loop_
_entity.id
_entity.type
_entity.pdbx_description
1 polymer ?
#
loop_
_entity_poly.entity_id
_entity_poly.type
_entity_poly.pdbx_seq_one_letter_code
_entity_poly.pdbx_strand_id
1 'polypeptide(L)'
;MALFLTPGINVASVEALYLGDALLSSYEGVTTWFSGFSGMPEQTIPLYSNVDTVDGGELANTTAWVTRTTSADTVRIQVNLEYILGGVGTSGKPYQVGETVEVQYCPTGTSQWTSLITRTFQSKDLATTRRATLARDVARGQYDVRARILG
;
A
#
# COMPACT_ATOMS: atom_id res chain seq x y z
N MET A 1 -13.50 2.95 -6.88
CA MET A 1 -14.26 1.93 -7.64
C MET A 1 -14.00 2.18 -9.11
N ALA A 2 -13.54 1.21 -9.86
CA ALA A 2 -13.38 1.33 -11.32
C ALA A 2 -14.51 0.51 -11.98
N LEU A 3 -15.26 1.11 -12.90
CA LEU A 3 -16.28 0.45 -13.69
C LEU A 3 -15.77 0.32 -15.12
N PHE A 4 -15.67 -0.92 -15.61
CA PHE A 4 -15.32 -1.20 -16.99
C PHE A 4 -16.59 -1.50 -17.77
N LEU A 5 -16.82 -0.72 -18.84
CA LEU A 5 -17.83 -1.01 -19.82
C LEU A 5 -17.11 -1.48 -21.09
N THR A 6 -17.15 -2.77 -21.36
CA THR A 6 -16.66 -3.34 -22.62
C THR A 6 -17.84 -3.83 -23.45
N PRO A 7 -18.51 -2.97 -24.20
CA PRO A 7 -19.47 -3.43 -25.14
C PRO A 7 -18.77 -4.18 -26.29
N GLY A 8 -19.18 -5.39 -26.57
CA GLY A 8 -18.73 -6.15 -27.74
C GLY A 8 -19.22 -5.57 -29.08
N ILE A 9 -19.64 -4.32 -29.10
CA ILE A 9 -20.19 -3.58 -30.24
C ILE A 9 -19.47 -2.26 -30.34
N ASN A 10 -19.20 -1.81 -31.56
CA ASN A 10 -18.63 -0.50 -31.81
C ASN A 10 -19.54 0.60 -31.24
N VAL A 11 -19.09 1.28 -30.19
CA VAL A 11 -19.78 2.43 -29.61
C VAL A 11 -19.28 3.67 -30.32
N ALA A 12 -20.18 4.45 -30.90
CA ALA A 12 -19.82 5.66 -31.62
C ALA A 12 -19.55 6.84 -30.69
N SER A 13 -20.31 6.97 -29.60
CA SER A 13 -20.14 8.02 -28.58
C SER A 13 -20.76 7.61 -27.26
N VAL A 14 -20.29 8.26 -26.18
CA VAL A 14 -20.94 8.22 -24.87
C VAL A 14 -21.49 9.61 -24.60
N GLU A 15 -22.81 9.75 -24.56
CA GLU A 15 -23.47 11.04 -24.35
C GLU A 15 -23.55 11.44 -22.88
N ALA A 16 -23.81 10.48 -21.99
CA ALA A 16 -23.87 10.73 -20.55
C ALA A 16 -23.54 9.47 -19.74
N LEU A 17 -22.97 9.66 -18.58
CA LEU A 17 -22.75 8.62 -17.58
C LEU A 17 -23.54 8.95 -16.32
N TYR A 18 -24.18 7.94 -15.75
CA TYR A 18 -24.95 8.05 -14.52
C TYR A 18 -24.40 7.11 -13.46
N LEU A 19 -24.46 7.54 -12.20
CA LEU A 19 -24.30 6.69 -11.02
C LEU A 19 -25.65 6.70 -10.27
N GLY A 20 -26.40 5.60 -10.38
CA GLY A 20 -27.82 5.61 -10.02
C GLY A 20 -28.60 6.56 -10.94
N ASP A 21 -29.40 7.45 -10.37
CA ASP A 21 -30.21 8.42 -11.09
C ASP A 21 -29.52 9.79 -11.29
N ALA A 22 -28.29 9.95 -10.81
CA ALA A 22 -27.56 11.22 -10.91
C ALA A 22 -26.45 11.18 -11.99
N LEU A 23 -26.32 12.26 -12.74
CA LEU A 23 -25.24 12.42 -13.71
C LEU A 23 -23.87 12.31 -13.00
N LEU A 24 -22.95 11.55 -13.58
CA LEU A 24 -21.62 11.35 -13.02
C LEU A 24 -20.84 12.67 -12.88
N SER A 25 -21.09 13.63 -13.78
CA SER A 25 -20.52 14.98 -13.74
C SER A 25 -20.97 15.84 -12.56
N SER A 26 -22.04 15.44 -11.83
CA SER A 26 -22.50 16.15 -10.63
C SER A 26 -21.72 15.78 -9.36
N TYR A 27 -20.83 14.80 -9.44
CA TYR A 27 -19.99 14.38 -8.30
C TYR A 27 -18.63 15.03 -8.35
N GLU A 28 -18.17 15.57 -7.23
CA GLU A 28 -16.80 16.08 -7.08
C GLU A 28 -15.78 14.95 -6.98
N GLY A 29 -14.59 15.16 -7.55
CA GLY A 29 -13.47 14.20 -7.47
C GLY A 29 -13.61 12.98 -8.39
N VAL A 30 -14.57 12.98 -9.31
CA VAL A 30 -14.73 11.94 -10.32
C VAL A 30 -14.01 12.33 -11.59
N THR A 31 -13.15 11.43 -12.08
CA THR A 31 -12.49 11.59 -13.37
C THR A 31 -12.90 10.43 -14.27
N THR A 32 -13.27 10.75 -15.51
CA THR A 32 -13.66 9.76 -16.52
C THR A 32 -12.61 9.68 -17.62
N TRP A 33 -12.31 8.45 -18.02
CA TRP A 33 -11.44 8.18 -19.17
C TRP A 33 -12.20 7.32 -20.16
N PHE A 34 -12.04 7.63 -21.42
CA PHE A 34 -12.65 6.88 -22.51
C PHE A 34 -11.55 6.37 -23.43
N SER A 35 -11.63 5.12 -23.83
CA SER A 35 -10.70 4.50 -24.78
C SER A 35 -11.45 3.53 -25.68
N GLY A 36 -10.95 3.37 -26.90
CA GLY A 36 -11.47 2.38 -27.84
C GLY A 36 -12.65 2.83 -28.70
N PHE A 37 -12.96 4.13 -28.75
CA PHE A 37 -13.96 4.69 -29.66
C PHE A 37 -13.33 5.04 -31.01
N SER A 38 -14.09 4.87 -32.08
CA SER A 38 -13.65 5.26 -33.41
C SER A 38 -13.32 6.76 -33.45
N GLY A 39 -12.08 7.09 -33.82
CA GLY A 39 -11.59 8.47 -33.89
C GLY A 39 -11.07 9.08 -32.59
N MET A 40 -11.10 8.36 -31.47
CA MET A 40 -10.42 8.77 -30.24
C MET A 40 -9.03 8.12 -30.13
N PRO A 41 -8.00 8.89 -29.74
CA PRO A 41 -6.70 8.31 -29.47
C PRO A 41 -6.82 7.34 -28.28
N GLU A 42 -6.05 6.27 -28.34
CA GLU A 42 -5.95 5.33 -27.24
C GLU A 42 -5.42 6.07 -26.00
N GLN A 43 -6.21 6.09 -24.93
CA GLN A 43 -5.82 6.72 -23.67
C GLN A 43 -5.37 5.66 -22.70
N THR A 44 -4.21 5.87 -22.11
CA THR A 44 -3.81 5.06 -20.95
C THR A 44 -4.69 5.43 -19.75
N ILE A 45 -5.57 4.52 -19.38
CA ILE A 45 -6.41 4.68 -18.18
C ILE A 45 -5.53 4.38 -16.97
N PRO A 46 -5.27 5.34 -16.08
CA PRO A 46 -4.53 5.09 -14.86
C PRO A 46 -5.43 4.34 -13.87
N LEU A 47 -5.63 3.05 -14.11
CA LEU A 47 -6.49 2.17 -13.30
C LEU A 47 -5.99 2.03 -11.86
N TYR A 48 -4.68 2.17 -11.70
CA TYR A 48 -4.01 2.24 -10.42
C TYR A 48 -2.93 3.32 -10.55
N SER A 49 -2.80 4.19 -9.56
CA SER A 49 -1.52 4.86 -9.33
C SER A 49 -0.48 3.74 -9.33
N ASN A 50 0.61 3.86 -10.09
CA ASN A 50 1.68 2.88 -10.12
C ASN A 50 2.05 2.48 -8.69
N VAL A 51 1.58 1.32 -8.26
CA VAL A 51 1.98 0.73 -7.00
C VAL A 51 3.08 -0.26 -7.34
N ASP A 52 4.32 0.20 -7.22
CA ASP A 52 5.45 -0.71 -7.29
C ASP A 52 5.55 -1.47 -5.99
N THR A 53 5.60 -2.78 -6.07
CA THR A 53 5.73 -3.66 -4.92
C THR A 53 7.16 -4.20 -4.87
N VAL A 54 7.81 -4.00 -3.73
CA VAL A 54 9.12 -4.56 -3.43
C VAL A 54 8.97 -5.58 -2.31
N ASP A 55 9.53 -6.78 -2.49
CA ASP A 55 9.55 -7.79 -1.43
C ASP A 55 10.36 -7.28 -0.24
N GLY A 56 9.68 -7.09 0.89
CA GLY A 56 10.28 -6.62 2.12
C GLY A 56 11.20 -7.65 2.76
N GLY A 57 10.90 -8.91 2.62
CA GLY A 57 11.56 -9.99 3.33
C GLY A 57 11.12 -10.13 4.79
N GLU A 58 11.79 -10.97 5.54
CA GLU A 58 11.50 -11.26 6.94
C GLU A 58 12.24 -10.28 7.87
N LEU A 59 11.54 -9.77 8.87
CA LEU A 59 12.14 -9.10 10.01
C LEU A 59 12.48 -10.16 11.05
N ALA A 60 13.74 -10.58 11.08
CA ALA A 60 14.23 -11.48 12.12
C ALA A 60 14.13 -10.81 13.50
N ASN A 61 14.04 -11.61 14.57
CA ASN A 61 14.08 -11.12 15.95
C ASN A 61 15.49 -10.63 16.32
N THR A 62 15.97 -9.68 15.58
CA THR A 62 17.24 -8.97 15.76
C THR A 62 17.01 -7.49 15.54
N THR A 63 17.80 -6.65 16.16
CA THR A 63 17.75 -5.19 15.94
C THR A 63 18.33 -4.75 14.58
N ALA A 64 18.65 -5.70 13.70
CA ALA A 64 19.21 -5.42 12.38
C ALA A 64 18.16 -4.77 11.47
N TRP A 65 18.61 -3.80 10.68
CA TRP A 65 17.77 -3.14 9.69
C TRP A 65 17.64 -3.98 8.41
N VAL A 66 16.40 -4.14 7.94
CA VAL A 66 16.09 -4.61 6.59
C VAL A 66 15.78 -3.37 5.76
N THR A 67 16.55 -3.13 4.71
CA THR A 67 16.42 -1.92 3.86
C THR A 67 15.98 -2.30 2.45
N ARG A 68 15.07 -1.50 1.88
CA ARG A 68 14.61 -1.60 0.48
C ARG A 68 14.53 -0.21 -0.12
N THR A 69 14.67 -0.13 -1.44
CA THR A 69 14.60 1.12 -2.19
C THR A 69 13.30 1.13 -3.01
N THR A 70 12.59 2.24 -3.00
CA THR A 70 11.37 2.45 -3.79
C THR A 70 11.70 2.80 -5.24
N SER A 71 10.68 2.86 -6.11
CA SER A 71 10.81 3.44 -7.45
C SER A 71 11.07 4.95 -7.41
N ALA A 72 11.50 5.50 -8.56
CA ALA A 72 11.98 6.88 -8.68
C ALA A 72 10.89 7.94 -8.44
N ASP A 73 9.63 7.63 -8.72
CA ASP A 73 8.51 8.59 -8.69
C ASP A 73 7.55 8.36 -7.51
N THR A 74 8.06 7.82 -6.40
CA THR A 74 7.27 7.52 -5.21
C THR A 74 6.72 8.80 -4.58
N VAL A 75 5.41 8.84 -4.36
CA VAL A 75 4.69 9.91 -3.65
C VAL A 75 4.05 9.41 -2.35
N ARG A 76 4.05 8.08 -2.14
CA ARG A 76 3.54 7.44 -0.93
C ARG A 76 4.34 6.18 -0.64
N ILE A 77 4.84 6.07 0.57
CA ILE A 77 5.48 4.86 1.09
C ILE A 77 4.43 4.09 1.87
N GLN A 78 4.30 2.79 1.56
CA GLN A 78 3.43 1.89 2.27
C GLN A 78 4.20 0.62 2.64
N VAL A 79 4.16 0.25 3.91
CA VAL A 79 4.76 -0.98 4.43
C VAL A 79 3.63 -1.88 4.94
N ASN A 80 3.48 -3.02 4.31
CA ASN A 80 2.54 -4.06 4.73
C ASN A 80 3.28 -5.09 5.57
N LEU A 81 2.82 -5.29 6.78
CA LEU A 81 3.38 -6.24 7.73
C LEU A 81 2.42 -7.41 7.92
N GLU A 82 2.98 -8.60 7.90
CA GLU A 82 2.28 -9.82 8.33
C GLU A 82 3.00 -10.38 9.56
N TYR A 83 2.26 -10.78 10.58
CA TYR A 83 2.84 -11.28 11.80
C TYR A 83 1.94 -12.29 12.52
N ILE A 84 2.56 -13.18 13.25
CA ILE A 84 1.92 -14.07 14.22
C ILE A 84 2.64 -13.83 15.54
N LEU A 85 1.91 -13.41 16.57
CA LEU A 85 2.46 -13.13 17.90
C LEU A 85 1.67 -13.87 18.98
N GLY A 86 2.39 -14.50 19.88
CA GLY A 86 1.83 -15.20 21.01
C GLY A 86 2.86 -16.12 21.63
N GLY A 87 2.61 -16.57 22.84
CA GLY A 87 3.44 -17.55 23.54
C GLY A 87 2.56 -18.59 24.22
N VAL A 88 3.14 -19.75 24.52
CA VAL A 88 2.52 -20.79 25.32
C VAL A 88 3.39 -21.00 26.54
N GLY A 89 2.81 -20.80 27.74
CA GLY A 89 3.50 -21.04 28.98
C GLY A 89 3.69 -22.52 29.26
N THR A 90 4.47 -22.85 30.29
CA THR A 90 4.74 -24.23 30.71
C THR A 90 3.47 -24.99 31.14
N SER A 91 2.41 -24.27 31.53
CA SER A 91 1.08 -24.82 31.83
C SER A 91 0.20 -25.05 30.60
N GLY A 92 0.71 -24.85 29.37
CA GLY A 92 -0.06 -24.95 28.13
C GLY A 92 -1.01 -23.77 27.88
N LYS A 93 -1.03 -22.75 28.74
CA LYS A 93 -1.90 -21.58 28.58
C LYS A 93 -1.24 -20.54 27.66
N PRO A 94 -2.00 -19.97 26.71
CA PRO A 94 -1.48 -18.90 25.85
C PRO A 94 -1.28 -17.62 26.67
N TYR A 95 -0.18 -16.91 26.39
CA TYR A 95 0.09 -15.59 26.93
C TYR A 95 0.39 -14.57 25.83
N GLN A 96 0.20 -13.30 26.17
CA GLN A 96 0.42 -12.20 25.24
C GLN A 96 1.90 -11.94 25.03
N VAL A 97 2.28 -11.82 23.75
CA VAL A 97 3.61 -11.38 23.32
C VAL A 97 3.44 -10.05 22.57
N GLY A 98 4.38 -9.14 22.76
CA GLY A 98 4.43 -7.86 22.06
C GLY A 98 5.76 -7.68 21.36
N GLU A 99 5.71 -7.10 20.17
CA GLU A 99 6.88 -6.73 19.40
C GLU A 99 6.72 -5.30 18.89
N THR A 100 7.77 -4.51 18.99
CA THR A 100 7.79 -3.13 18.49
C THR A 100 8.55 -3.05 17.18
N VAL A 101 7.87 -2.61 16.13
CA VAL A 101 8.46 -2.39 14.82
C VAL A 101 8.72 -0.90 14.64
N GLU A 102 9.94 -0.57 14.26
CA GLU A 102 10.35 0.76 13.83
C GLU A 102 10.55 0.78 12.31
N VAL A 103 9.94 1.75 11.63
CA VAL A 103 10.11 1.99 10.20
C VAL A 103 10.62 3.40 9.99
N GLN A 104 11.67 3.51 9.18
CA GLN A 104 12.28 4.80 8.80
C GLN A 104 12.44 4.88 7.29
N TYR A 105 12.56 6.09 6.77
CA TYR A 105 12.85 6.36 5.37
C TYR A 105 13.78 7.55 5.22
N CYS A 106 14.50 7.60 4.10
CA CYS A 106 15.29 8.76 3.68
C CYS A 106 15.29 8.87 2.15
N PRO A 107 15.48 10.05 1.56
CA PRO A 107 15.77 10.17 0.13
C PRO A 107 17.01 9.33 -0.23
N THR A 108 16.92 8.56 -1.31
CA THR A 108 18.02 7.69 -1.76
C THR A 108 19.31 8.48 -1.97
N GLY A 109 20.43 7.93 -1.52
CA GLY A 109 21.73 8.59 -1.56
C GLY A 109 21.99 9.55 -0.40
N THR A 110 21.06 9.67 0.56
CA THR A 110 21.27 10.42 1.80
C THR A 110 21.34 9.47 3.00
N SER A 111 21.77 10.00 4.14
CA SER A 111 21.77 9.25 5.41
C SER A 111 20.89 9.91 6.47
N GLN A 112 20.00 10.80 6.04
CA GLN A 112 19.11 11.53 6.94
C GLN A 112 17.79 10.76 7.13
N TRP A 113 17.82 9.80 8.05
CA TRP A 113 16.67 8.94 8.31
C TRP A 113 15.57 9.68 9.10
N THR A 114 14.37 9.62 8.56
CA THR A 114 13.15 10.15 9.18
C THR A 114 12.27 8.99 9.64
N SER A 115 11.74 9.05 10.86
CA SER A 115 10.80 8.05 11.33
C SER A 115 9.52 8.13 10.50
N LEU A 116 9.14 6.98 9.89
CA LEU A 116 7.82 6.81 9.32
C LEU A 116 6.84 6.52 10.43
N ILE A 117 7.14 5.51 11.24
CA ILE A 117 6.35 5.10 12.40
C ILE A 117 7.16 4.17 13.31
N THR A 118 6.83 4.21 14.61
CA THR A 118 7.19 3.17 15.58
C THR A 118 5.89 2.66 16.19
N ARG A 119 5.63 1.35 16.11
CA ARG A 119 4.38 0.76 16.58
C ARG A 119 4.59 -0.59 17.25
N THR A 120 3.95 -0.76 18.41
CA THR A 120 3.91 -2.05 19.11
C THR A 120 2.68 -2.84 18.66
N PHE A 121 2.91 -4.09 18.32
CA PHE A 121 1.89 -5.09 18.00
C PHE A 121 1.84 -6.11 19.13
N GLN A 122 0.65 -6.52 19.52
CA GLN A 122 0.48 -7.46 20.62
C GLN A 122 -0.59 -8.49 20.26
N SER A 123 -0.32 -9.76 20.60
CA SER A 123 -1.27 -10.84 20.44
C SER A 123 -0.94 -12.01 21.39
N LYS A 124 -1.92 -12.85 21.64
CA LYS A 124 -1.77 -14.16 22.30
C LYS A 124 -2.16 -15.32 21.38
N ASP A 125 -2.40 -15.03 20.10
CA ASP A 125 -2.94 -15.98 19.14
C ASP A 125 -1.82 -16.41 18.18
N LEU A 126 -1.43 -17.66 18.27
CA LEU A 126 -0.42 -18.29 17.41
C LEU A 126 -1.01 -18.95 16.15
N ALA A 127 -2.33 -18.96 16.01
CA ALA A 127 -3.00 -19.62 14.90
C ALA A 127 -3.37 -18.66 13.76
N THR A 128 -3.51 -17.36 14.06
CA THR A 128 -4.01 -16.40 13.09
C THR A 128 -2.93 -15.42 12.64
N THR A 129 -2.65 -15.41 11.35
CA THR A 129 -1.82 -14.36 10.72
C THR A 129 -2.56 -13.03 10.75
N ARG A 130 -1.93 -12.05 11.33
CA ARG A 130 -2.44 -10.67 11.40
C ARG A 130 -1.70 -9.79 10.40
N ARG A 131 -2.38 -8.76 9.92
CA ARG A 131 -1.84 -7.81 8.95
C ARG A 131 -1.98 -6.39 9.46
N ALA A 132 -0.99 -5.58 9.13
CA ALA A 132 -1.02 -4.15 9.39
C ALA A 132 -0.40 -3.39 8.23
N THR A 133 -1.00 -2.27 7.88
CA THR A 133 -0.48 -1.35 6.87
C THR A 133 -0.03 -0.08 7.55
N LEU A 134 1.21 0.31 7.30
CA LEU A 134 1.83 1.54 7.76
C LEU A 134 2.12 2.39 6.51
N ALA A 135 1.60 3.61 6.44
CA ALA A 135 1.74 4.42 5.23
C ALA A 135 1.98 5.90 5.56
N ARG A 136 2.70 6.58 4.64
CA ARG A 136 2.96 8.02 4.70
C ARG A 136 3.10 8.60 3.29
N ASP A 137 2.49 9.74 3.06
CA ASP A 137 2.70 10.53 1.87
C ASP A 137 4.03 11.28 1.97
N VAL A 138 4.76 11.30 0.86
CA VAL A 138 6.10 11.91 0.76
C VAL A 138 6.17 12.79 -0.49
N ALA A 139 7.14 13.68 -0.56
CA ALA A 139 7.43 14.40 -1.81
C ALA A 139 7.80 13.38 -2.92
N ARG A 140 7.48 13.72 -4.18
CA ARG A 140 7.86 12.85 -5.30
C ARG A 140 9.36 12.62 -5.33
N GLY A 141 9.78 11.36 -5.30
CA GLY A 141 11.20 11.00 -5.29
C GLY A 141 11.44 9.52 -5.12
N GLN A 142 12.70 9.15 -5.01
CA GLN A 142 13.14 7.81 -4.67
C GLN A 142 13.60 7.77 -3.21
N TYR A 143 13.22 6.72 -2.49
CA TYR A 143 13.48 6.60 -1.06
C TYR A 143 14.07 5.24 -0.71
N ASP A 144 14.99 5.25 0.24
CA ASP A 144 15.37 4.06 0.98
C ASP A 144 14.44 3.95 2.20
N VAL A 145 13.86 2.79 2.37
CA VAL A 145 12.96 2.46 3.49
C VAL A 145 13.56 1.32 4.27
N ARG A 146 13.62 1.45 5.58
CA ARG A 146 14.14 0.39 6.44
C ARG A 146 13.22 0.10 7.62
N ALA A 147 13.19 -1.16 8.01
CA ALA A 147 12.42 -1.62 9.15
C ALA A 147 13.25 -2.54 10.04
N ARG A 148 12.94 -2.56 11.33
CA ARG A 148 13.49 -3.49 12.32
C ARG A 148 12.55 -3.76 13.46
N ILE A 149 12.82 -4.83 14.22
CA ILE A 149 12.20 -5.09 15.52
C ILE A 149 13.08 -4.46 16.59
N LEU A 150 12.47 -3.77 17.55
CA LEU A 150 13.19 -3.14 18.66
C LEU A 150 13.36 -4.05 19.87
N GLY A 151 12.61 -5.17 19.98
CA GLY A 151 12.54 -6.06 21.13
C GLY A 151 11.43 -5.71 22.09
#